data_326508f18e0462eac3357d162d162cab
#
_entry.id   326508f18e0462eac3357d162d162cab
#
_cell.length_a   1.000
_cell.length_b   1.000
_cell.length_c   1.000
_cell.angle_alpha   90.00
_cell.angle_beta   90.00
_cell.angle_gamma   90.00
#
_symmetry.space_group_name_H-M   'P 1'
#
loop_
_entity.id
_entity.type
_entity.pdbx_description
1 polymer ?
#
loop_
_entity_poly.entity_id
_entity_poly.type
_entity_poly.pdbx_seq_one_letter_code
_entity_poly.pdbx_strand_id
1 'polypeptide(L)'
;MKTPIVDFVKGYIEADVSRLHMPGHKGRSYVGCEALDITEISGADVLYFSEGIIKESEENASSLFGTARTFYSTEGSSLVIKAMLARVAKKNGYILAA
;
A
#
# COMPACT_ATOMS: atom_id res chain seq x y z
N MET A 1 8.44 -8.77 -14.07
CA MET A 1 8.46 -8.19 -12.71
C MET A 1 7.34 -8.83 -11.92
N LYS A 2 7.59 -9.27 -10.70
CA LYS A 2 6.55 -9.84 -9.82
C LYS A 2 5.62 -8.73 -9.33
N THR A 3 4.36 -9.09 -9.05
CA THR A 3 3.33 -8.19 -8.52
C THR A 3 2.84 -8.68 -7.15
N PRO A 4 3.70 -8.63 -6.11
CA PRO A 4 3.52 -9.40 -4.87
C PRO A 4 2.17 -9.15 -4.18
N ILE A 5 1.68 -7.93 -4.15
CA ILE A 5 0.36 -7.59 -3.57
C ILE A 5 -0.75 -8.23 -4.42
N VAL A 6 -0.71 -8.06 -5.74
CA VAL A 6 -1.74 -8.60 -6.65
C VAL A 6 -1.71 -10.13 -6.66
N ASP A 7 -0.51 -10.71 -6.67
CA ASP A 7 -0.33 -12.16 -6.66
C ASP A 7 -0.87 -12.76 -5.36
N PHE A 8 -0.62 -12.12 -4.21
CA PHE A 8 -1.17 -12.53 -2.93
C PHE A 8 -2.70 -12.48 -2.90
N VAL A 9 -3.30 -11.36 -3.34
CA VAL A 9 -4.76 -11.18 -3.34
C VAL A 9 -5.44 -12.19 -4.25
N LYS A 10 -4.89 -12.46 -5.43
CA LYS A 10 -5.42 -13.49 -6.34
C LYS A 10 -5.34 -14.88 -5.72
N GLY A 11 -4.19 -15.25 -5.15
CA GLY A 11 -4.04 -16.54 -4.46
C GLY A 11 -5.00 -16.69 -3.27
N TYR A 12 -5.26 -15.60 -2.53
CA TYR A 12 -6.24 -15.59 -1.45
C TYR A 12 -7.67 -15.83 -1.94
N ILE A 13 -8.04 -15.25 -3.10
CA ILE A 13 -9.34 -15.47 -3.74
C ILE A 13 -9.47 -16.93 -4.21
N GLU A 14 -8.43 -17.45 -4.87
CA GLU A 14 -8.39 -18.82 -5.39
C GLU A 14 -8.46 -19.88 -4.28
N ALA A 15 -7.90 -19.59 -3.12
CA ALA A 15 -7.94 -20.48 -1.96
C ALA A 15 -9.34 -20.61 -1.33
N ASP A 16 -10.29 -19.75 -1.69
CA ASP A 16 -11.71 -19.74 -1.27
C ASP A 16 -11.89 -19.93 0.25
N VAL A 17 -11.05 -19.30 1.05
CA VAL A 17 -11.10 -19.39 2.51
C VAL A 17 -12.26 -18.58 3.09
N SER A 18 -12.84 -19.08 4.19
CA SER A 18 -13.90 -18.36 4.90
C SER A 18 -13.39 -17.02 5.46
N ARG A 19 -13.97 -15.92 5.00
CA ARG A 19 -13.59 -14.55 5.41
C ARG A 19 -14.30 -14.15 6.69
N LEU A 20 -13.79 -14.57 7.83
CA LEU A 20 -14.34 -14.21 9.15
C LEU A 20 -13.86 -12.82 9.64
N HIS A 21 -12.94 -12.21 8.90
CA HIS A 21 -12.40 -10.86 9.13
C HIS A 21 -13.22 -9.76 8.43
N MET A 22 -12.92 -8.50 8.72
CA MET A 22 -13.40 -7.36 7.92
C MET A 22 -12.77 -7.39 6.52
N PRO A 23 -13.40 -6.83 5.50
CA PRO A 23 -14.67 -6.07 5.52
C PRO A 23 -15.93 -6.95 5.59
N GLY A 24 -17.04 -6.32 5.96
CA GLY A 24 -18.33 -6.98 6.23
C GLY A 24 -18.97 -7.68 5.03
N HIS A 25 -18.68 -7.28 3.79
CA HIS A 25 -19.20 -7.91 2.56
C HIS A 25 -18.65 -9.35 2.33
N LYS A 26 -17.59 -9.75 3.06
CA LYS A 26 -16.99 -11.09 3.00
C LYS A 26 -16.61 -11.57 1.59
N GLY A 27 -16.23 -10.63 0.71
CA GLY A 27 -15.91 -10.92 -0.70
C GLY A 27 -17.10 -11.16 -1.61
N ARG A 28 -18.36 -11.03 -1.10
CA ARG A 28 -19.56 -11.14 -1.93
C ARG A 28 -19.67 -9.96 -2.87
N SER A 29 -19.86 -10.23 -4.15
CA SER A 29 -19.89 -9.20 -5.18
C SER A 29 -21.20 -8.42 -5.18
N TYR A 30 -21.10 -7.09 -5.06
CA TYR A 30 -22.15 -6.11 -5.25
C TYR A 30 -21.79 -5.13 -6.37
N VAL A 31 -20.53 -4.71 -6.40
CA VAL A 31 -19.98 -3.75 -7.37
C VAL A 31 -18.92 -4.41 -8.26
N GLY A 32 -18.42 -5.58 -7.86
CA GLY A 32 -17.49 -6.40 -8.64
C GLY A 32 -16.04 -6.38 -8.17
N CYS A 33 -15.70 -5.58 -7.17
CA CYS A 33 -14.32 -5.47 -6.63
C CYS A 33 -14.17 -6.03 -5.21
N GLU A 34 -15.24 -6.46 -4.55
CA GLU A 34 -15.24 -6.88 -3.15
C GLU A 34 -14.35 -8.11 -2.87
N ALA A 35 -14.17 -8.96 -3.87
CA ALA A 35 -13.27 -10.10 -3.74
C ALA A 35 -11.81 -9.66 -3.55
N LEU A 36 -11.43 -8.50 -4.09
CA LEU A 36 -10.10 -7.90 -3.99
C LEU A 36 -9.89 -7.11 -2.69
N ASP A 37 -10.99 -6.79 -1.98
CA ASP A 37 -10.93 -6.03 -0.74
C ASP A 37 -10.65 -6.96 0.44
N ILE A 38 -9.45 -6.82 0.99
CA ILE A 38 -8.96 -7.59 2.13
C ILE A 38 -8.43 -6.65 3.21
N THR A 39 -8.24 -7.18 4.41
CA THR A 39 -7.63 -6.46 5.53
C THR A 39 -6.21 -6.99 5.82
N GLU A 40 -5.65 -6.59 6.93
CA GLU A 40 -4.35 -7.03 7.46
C GLU A 40 -4.42 -8.47 7.97
N ILE A 41 -4.65 -9.42 7.06
CA ILE A 41 -4.63 -10.85 7.36
C ILE A 41 -3.20 -11.39 7.27
N SER A 42 -3.01 -12.61 7.76
CA SER A 42 -1.68 -13.26 7.70
C SER A 42 -1.15 -13.29 6.26
N GLY A 43 0.03 -12.75 6.07
CA GLY A 43 0.71 -12.63 4.77
C GLY A 43 0.34 -11.39 3.94
N ALA A 44 -0.69 -10.62 4.31
CA ALA A 44 -1.08 -9.39 3.60
C ALA A 44 -0.14 -8.21 3.85
N ASP A 45 0.70 -8.29 4.89
CA ASP A 45 1.54 -7.20 5.36
C ASP A 45 0.75 -6.01 5.92
N VAL A 46 1.43 -4.99 6.42
CA VAL A 46 0.85 -3.76 6.96
C VAL A 46 1.57 -2.56 6.33
N LEU A 47 0.83 -1.65 5.72
CA LEU A 47 1.40 -0.53 4.97
C LEU A 47 2.36 0.33 5.80
N TYR A 48 2.06 0.54 7.06
CA TYR A 48 2.89 1.38 7.93
C TYR A 48 4.26 0.77 8.24
N PHE A 49 4.34 -0.55 8.40
CA PHE A 49 5.59 -1.25 8.72
C PHE A 49 6.30 -1.76 7.47
N SER A 50 5.56 -2.23 6.48
CA SER A 50 6.06 -2.64 5.17
C SER A 50 7.24 -3.63 5.27
N GLU A 51 6.99 -4.83 5.83
CA GLU A 51 8.03 -5.84 6.06
C GLU A 51 7.94 -7.04 5.11
N GLY A 52 6.79 -7.22 4.43
CA GLY A 52 6.45 -8.34 3.55
C GLY A 52 6.21 -7.94 2.10
N ILE A 53 5.01 -8.31 1.57
CA ILE A 53 4.64 -8.09 0.16
C ILE A 53 4.55 -6.61 -0.23
N ILE A 54 4.22 -5.74 0.71
CA ILE A 54 4.19 -4.29 0.46
C ILE A 54 5.61 -3.78 0.26
N LYS A 55 6.56 -4.19 1.10
CA LYS A 55 7.97 -3.86 0.94
C LYS A 55 8.52 -4.35 -0.39
N GLU A 56 8.26 -5.60 -0.76
CA GLU A 56 8.69 -6.15 -2.05
C GLU A 56 8.11 -5.34 -3.21
N SER A 57 6.86 -4.90 -3.11
CA SER A 57 6.22 -4.04 -4.10
C SER A 57 6.86 -2.65 -4.18
N GLU A 58 7.20 -2.03 -3.05
CA GLU A 58 7.92 -0.75 -2.99
C GLU A 58 9.34 -0.85 -3.57
N GLU A 59 10.03 -1.97 -3.34
CA GLU A 59 11.34 -2.26 -3.95
C GLU A 59 11.24 -2.43 -5.47
N ASN A 60 10.20 -3.11 -5.96
CA ASN A 60 9.92 -3.23 -7.39
C ASN A 60 9.65 -1.86 -8.02
N ALA A 61 8.86 -1.00 -7.35
CA ALA A 61 8.63 0.36 -7.80
C ALA A 61 9.92 1.19 -7.79
N SER A 62 10.75 1.05 -6.77
CA SER A 62 12.06 1.72 -6.71
C SER A 62 12.95 1.33 -7.88
N SER A 63 12.99 0.03 -8.20
CA SER A 63 13.74 -0.46 -9.37
C SER A 63 13.20 0.08 -10.69
N LEU A 64 11.86 0.11 -10.85
CA LEU A 64 11.21 0.59 -12.07
C LEU A 64 11.46 2.09 -12.32
N PHE A 65 11.38 2.90 -11.27
CA PHE A 65 11.55 4.36 -11.36
C PHE A 65 13.00 4.83 -11.16
N GLY A 66 13.95 3.92 -10.88
CA GLY A 66 15.34 4.28 -10.63
C GLY A 66 15.53 5.11 -9.36
N THR A 67 14.69 4.95 -8.35
CA THR A 67 14.75 5.68 -7.09
C THR A 67 15.48 4.88 -6.02
N ALA A 68 16.09 5.56 -5.03
CA ALA A 68 16.72 4.89 -3.90
C ALA A 68 15.70 4.15 -3.02
N ARG A 69 14.51 4.72 -2.85
CA ARG A 69 13.38 4.13 -2.12
C ARG A 69 12.07 4.71 -2.63
N THR A 70 11.03 3.89 -2.62
CA THR A 70 9.65 4.28 -2.90
C THR A 70 8.79 3.90 -1.70
N PHE A 71 7.82 4.74 -1.36
CA PHE A 71 6.83 4.48 -0.31
C PHE A 71 5.44 4.69 -0.85
N TYR A 72 4.51 3.82 -0.49
CA TYR A 72 3.11 3.99 -0.82
C TYR A 72 2.40 4.85 0.22
N SER A 73 1.43 5.62 -0.24
CA SER A 73 0.54 6.41 0.61
C SER A 73 -0.90 6.22 0.17
N THR A 74 -1.77 6.01 1.14
CA THR A 74 -3.23 5.90 0.95
C THR A 74 -3.97 7.21 1.19
N GLU A 75 -3.29 8.24 1.70
CA GLU A 75 -3.88 9.54 2.02
C GLU A 75 -3.65 10.60 0.93
N GLY A 76 -3.34 10.13 -0.28
CA GLY A 76 -3.15 10.98 -1.44
C GLY A 76 -1.88 11.84 -1.41
N SER A 77 -1.75 12.70 -2.43
CA SER A 77 -0.58 13.57 -2.61
C SER A 77 -0.37 14.57 -1.49
N SER A 78 -1.43 15.01 -0.83
CA SER A 78 -1.34 15.98 0.28
C SER A 78 -0.49 15.49 1.44
N LEU A 79 -0.61 14.21 1.82
CA LEU A 79 0.24 13.62 2.87
C LEU A 79 1.69 13.56 2.41
N VAL A 80 1.93 13.13 1.18
CA VAL A 80 3.29 13.01 0.63
C VAL A 80 3.97 14.38 0.56
N ILE A 81 3.27 15.42 0.10
CA ILE A 81 3.78 16.80 0.07
C ILE A 81 4.12 17.27 1.49
N LYS A 82 3.23 17.06 2.47
CA LYS A 82 3.51 17.40 3.88
C LYS A 82 4.74 16.70 4.41
N ALA A 83 4.91 15.40 4.11
CA ALA A 83 6.07 14.62 4.52
C ALA A 83 7.36 15.14 3.90
N MET A 84 7.35 15.50 2.60
CA MET A 84 8.49 16.12 1.93
C MET A 84 8.85 17.47 2.56
N LEU A 85 7.86 18.33 2.80
CA LEU A 85 8.07 19.62 3.45
C LEU A 85 8.64 19.46 4.86
N ALA A 86 8.10 18.55 5.65
CA ALA A 86 8.60 18.26 7.00
C ALA A 86 10.06 17.75 6.98
N ARG A 87 10.44 16.99 5.95
CA ARG A 87 11.80 16.45 5.82
C ARG A 87 12.84 17.53 5.48
N VAL A 88 12.46 18.51 4.65
CA VAL A 88 13.37 19.58 4.20
C VAL A 88 13.28 20.84 5.05
N ALA A 89 12.18 21.07 5.74
CA ALA A 89 12.03 22.22 6.63
C ALA A 89 12.98 22.12 7.82
N LYS A 90 13.81 23.14 7.98
CA LYS A 90 14.64 23.28 9.17
C LYS A 90 13.88 24.10 10.22
N LYS A 91 14.17 23.85 11.50
CA LYS A 91 13.65 24.69 12.59
C LYS A 91 14.02 26.16 12.31
N ASN A 92 13.04 27.04 12.28
CA ASN A 92 13.16 28.47 11.91
C ASN A 92 13.54 28.73 10.44
N GLY A 93 13.33 27.77 9.54
CA GLY A 93 13.46 27.95 8.10
C GLY A 93 12.18 28.42 7.45
N TYR A 94 12.29 28.94 6.22
CA TYR A 94 11.16 29.32 5.38
C TYR A 94 11.07 28.40 4.18
N ILE A 95 9.85 28.12 3.75
CA ILE A 95 9.56 27.41 2.51
C ILE A 95 8.85 28.40 1.60
N LEU A 96 9.45 28.70 0.45
CA LEU A 96 8.83 29.50 -0.57
C LEU A 96 8.04 28.59 -1.50
N ALA A 97 6.74 28.81 -1.62
CA ALA A 97 5.85 28.11 -2.55
C ALA A 97 5.32 29.13 -3.57
N ALA A 98 5.27 28.69 -4.84
CA ALA A 98 4.66 29.45 -5.93
C ALA A 98 3.14 29.19 -5.98
#